data_77343dafb5a07d4f7059d9709ff51159
#
_entry.id   77343dafb5a07d4f7059d9709ff51159
#
_cell.length_a   1.000
_cell.length_b   1.000
_cell.length_c   1.000
_cell.angle_alpha   90.00
_cell.angle_beta   90.00
_cell.angle_gamma   90.00
#
_symmetry.space_group_name_H-M   'P 1'
#
loop_
_entity.id
_entity.type
_entity.pdbx_description
1 polymer ?
#
loop_
_entity_poly.entity_id
_entity_poly.type
_entity_poly.pdbx_seq_one_letter_code
_entity_poly.pdbx_strand_id
1 'polypeptide(L)'
;SLDIMLYNIFLYIFAPVNLKGYKNMLKEKAGALAGQIWEALNETEGLTQKQIKKAAKVKADKDFFLGLGWLLREDKVAVSEVEGEIFVKLV
;
A
#
# COMPACT_ATOMS: atom_id res chain seq x y z
N SER A 1 0.42 22.76 -5.14
CA SER A 1 -0.34 23.51 -4.13
C SER A 1 0.56 24.02 -3.03
N LEU A 2 0.04 24.95 -2.24
CA LEU A 2 0.77 25.52 -1.12
C LEU A 2 1.13 24.44 -0.07
N ASP A 3 0.23 23.50 0.15
CA ASP A 3 0.45 22.42 1.12
C ASP A 3 1.62 21.52 0.70
N ILE A 4 1.69 21.18 -0.57
CA ILE A 4 2.79 20.37 -1.09
C ILE A 4 4.11 21.13 -0.98
N MET A 5 4.09 22.44 -1.27
CA MET A 5 5.27 23.26 -1.18
C MET A 5 5.77 23.37 0.28
N LEU A 6 4.86 23.57 1.22
CA LEU A 6 5.22 23.62 2.64
C LEU A 6 5.77 22.29 3.12
N TYR A 7 5.17 21.19 2.69
CA TYR A 7 5.64 19.85 3.03
C TYR A 7 7.05 19.62 2.51
N ASN A 8 7.34 20.01 1.28
CA ASN A 8 8.66 19.88 0.70
C ASN A 8 9.70 20.73 1.42
N ILE A 9 9.33 21.93 1.81
CA ILE A 9 10.22 22.81 2.59
C ILE A 9 10.52 22.17 3.95
N PHE A 10 9.49 21.64 4.60
CA PHE A 10 9.64 20.96 5.89
C PHE A 10 10.64 19.81 5.78
N LEU A 11 10.48 18.94 4.79
CA LEU A 11 11.36 17.79 4.59
C LEU A 11 12.80 18.24 4.32
N TYR A 12 12.96 19.30 3.54
CA TYR A 12 14.28 19.82 3.18
C TYR A 12 15.00 20.39 4.38
N ILE A 13 14.30 21.17 5.22
CA ILE A 13 14.90 21.89 6.34
C ILE A 13 15.08 21.01 7.58
N PHE A 14 14.08 20.18 7.88
CA PHE A 14 14.03 19.46 9.16
C PHE A 14 14.46 18.00 9.09
N ALA A 15 14.51 17.40 7.88
CA ALA A 15 14.89 16.01 7.74
C ALA A 15 15.81 15.77 6.53
N PRO A 16 16.81 16.64 6.29
CA PRO A 16 17.61 16.51 5.06
C PRO A 16 18.48 15.27 5.01
N VAL A 17 18.92 14.77 6.16
CA VAL A 17 19.88 13.67 6.23
C VAL A 17 19.20 12.31 6.04
N ASN A 18 18.03 12.15 6.65
CA ASN A 18 17.37 10.85 6.70
C ASN A 18 16.27 10.66 5.65
N LEU A 19 15.94 11.70 4.90
CA LEU A 19 14.83 11.67 3.96
C LEU A 19 14.99 10.56 2.93
N LYS A 20 16.16 10.43 2.36
CA LYS A 20 16.42 9.42 1.33
C LYS A 20 16.35 8.02 1.91
N GLY A 21 16.92 7.81 3.09
CA GLY A 21 16.86 6.51 3.76
C GLY A 21 15.44 6.12 4.14
N TYR A 22 14.67 7.08 4.67
CA TYR A 22 13.28 6.83 5.02
C TYR A 22 12.43 6.49 3.79
N LYS A 23 12.65 7.22 2.69
CA LYS A 23 11.95 6.94 1.44
C LYS A 23 12.23 5.53 0.95
N ASN A 24 13.49 5.11 0.98
CA ASN A 24 13.88 3.77 0.54
C ASN A 24 13.28 2.70 1.44
N MET A 25 13.26 2.94 2.75
CA MET A 25 12.66 2.01 3.70
C MET A 25 11.16 1.81 3.43
N LEU A 26 10.44 2.90 3.21
CA LEU A 26 9.01 2.83 2.89
C LEU A 26 8.76 2.11 1.56
N LYS A 27 9.61 2.38 0.58
CA LYS A 27 9.49 1.76 -0.73
C LYS A 27 9.68 0.25 -0.63
N GLU A 28 10.68 -0.20 0.11
CA GLU A 28 10.92 -1.61 0.33
C GLU A 28 9.76 -2.25 1.08
N LYS A 29 9.26 -1.57 2.11
CA LYS A 29 8.12 -2.06 2.88
C LYS A 29 6.88 -2.16 2.01
N ALA A 30 6.62 -1.17 1.17
CA ALA A 30 5.48 -1.19 0.27
C ALA A 30 5.56 -2.36 -0.71
N GLY A 31 6.74 -2.61 -1.28
CA GLY A 31 6.95 -3.73 -2.18
C GLY A 31 6.76 -5.08 -1.50
N ALA A 32 7.27 -5.21 -0.27
CA ALA A 32 7.11 -6.45 0.49
C ALA A 32 5.64 -6.69 0.84
N LEU A 33 4.93 -5.66 1.28
CA LEU A 33 3.49 -5.76 1.57
C LEU A 33 2.69 -6.09 0.32
N ALA A 34 3.04 -5.48 -0.80
CA ALA A 34 2.40 -5.78 -2.07
C ALA A 34 2.57 -7.26 -2.44
N GLY A 35 3.76 -7.80 -2.23
CA GLY A 35 4.01 -9.21 -2.46
C GLY A 35 3.17 -10.11 -1.58
N GLN A 36 3.05 -9.77 -0.29
CA GLN A 36 2.24 -10.52 0.65
C GLN A 36 0.76 -10.50 0.25
N ILE A 37 0.26 -9.34 -0.16
CA ILE A 37 -1.13 -9.21 -0.61
C ILE A 37 -1.34 -9.98 -1.90
N TRP A 38 -0.40 -9.88 -2.84
CA TRP A 38 -0.48 -10.60 -4.11
C TRP A 38 -0.55 -12.11 -3.87
N GLU A 39 0.31 -12.63 -2.98
CA GLU A 39 0.30 -14.05 -2.63
C GLU A 39 -1.03 -14.47 -2.02
N ALA A 40 -1.62 -13.62 -1.17
CA ALA A 40 -2.92 -13.91 -0.58
C ALA A 40 -4.03 -13.98 -1.63
N LEU A 41 -3.92 -13.19 -2.69
CA LEU A 41 -4.91 -13.16 -3.76
C LEU A 41 -4.66 -14.23 -4.83
N ASN A 42 -3.45 -14.76 -4.89
CA ASN A 42 -3.08 -15.72 -5.91
C ASN A 42 -3.96 -16.98 -5.79
N GLU A 43 -4.45 -17.45 -6.93
CA GLU A 43 -5.33 -18.60 -7.00
C GLU A 43 -6.70 -18.40 -6.35
N THR A 44 -7.08 -17.14 -6.10
CA THR A 44 -8.43 -16.81 -5.65
C THR A 44 -9.15 -15.99 -6.70
N GLU A 45 -10.47 -15.92 -6.58
CA GLU A 45 -11.29 -15.07 -7.44
C GLU A 45 -11.42 -13.65 -6.88
N GLY A 46 -10.75 -13.37 -5.80
CA GLY A 46 -10.77 -12.09 -5.10
C GLY A 46 -11.07 -12.27 -3.63
N LEU A 47 -10.65 -11.30 -2.84
CA LEU A 47 -10.86 -11.31 -1.39
C LEU A 47 -11.25 -9.92 -0.92
N THR A 48 -11.97 -9.86 0.19
CA THR A 48 -12.27 -8.61 0.87
C THR A 48 -11.03 -8.13 1.65
N GLN A 49 -11.07 -6.87 2.07
CA GLN A 49 -10.00 -6.30 2.89
C GLN A 49 -9.72 -7.17 4.12
N LYS A 50 -10.76 -7.58 4.83
CA LYS A 50 -10.59 -8.41 6.02
C LYS A 50 -9.94 -9.74 5.69
N GLN A 51 -10.37 -10.39 4.63
CA GLN A 51 -9.81 -11.66 4.21
C GLN A 51 -8.34 -11.53 3.82
N ILE A 52 -7.99 -10.46 3.10
CA ILE A 52 -6.61 -10.22 2.69
C ILE A 52 -5.74 -9.98 3.92
N LYS A 53 -6.19 -9.14 4.85
CA LYS A 53 -5.42 -8.83 6.06
C LYS A 53 -5.13 -10.09 6.85
N LYS A 54 -6.11 -10.98 6.95
CA LYS A 54 -5.94 -12.24 7.65
C LYS A 54 -5.00 -13.19 6.89
N ALA A 55 -5.20 -13.35 5.61
CA ALA A 55 -4.41 -14.28 4.79
C ALA A 55 -2.97 -13.80 4.62
N ALA A 56 -2.75 -12.50 4.44
CA ALA A 56 -1.43 -11.92 4.28
C ALA A 56 -0.76 -11.60 5.60
N LYS A 57 -1.46 -11.78 6.72
CA LYS A 57 -0.96 -11.46 8.07
C LYS A 57 -0.59 -9.99 8.22
N VAL A 58 -1.36 -9.13 7.58
CA VAL A 58 -1.20 -7.67 7.65
C VAL A 58 -2.24 -7.14 8.62
N LYS A 59 -1.80 -6.65 9.77
CA LYS A 59 -2.71 -6.24 10.84
C LYS A 59 -3.19 -4.81 10.72
N ALA A 60 -2.32 -3.89 10.31
CA ALA A 60 -2.64 -2.47 10.26
C ALA A 60 -3.25 -2.10 8.93
N ASP A 61 -4.31 -1.28 8.96
CA ASP A 61 -4.94 -0.78 7.73
C ASP A 61 -3.97 0.05 6.90
N LYS A 62 -3.10 0.82 7.54
CA LYS A 62 -2.11 1.62 6.81
C LYS A 62 -1.17 0.74 5.99
N ASP A 63 -0.78 -0.40 6.52
CA ASP A 63 0.07 -1.34 5.82
C ASP A 63 -0.67 -1.99 4.66
N PHE A 64 -1.93 -2.36 4.89
CA PHE A 64 -2.78 -2.90 3.83
C PHE A 64 -2.88 -1.91 2.66
N PHE A 65 -3.19 -0.64 2.96
CA PHE A 65 -3.34 0.36 1.91
C PHE A 65 -2.03 0.71 1.24
N LEU A 66 -0.92 0.64 1.96
CA LEU A 66 0.39 0.89 1.38
C LEU A 66 0.72 -0.18 0.32
N GLY A 67 0.53 -1.44 0.65
CA GLY A 67 0.74 -2.54 -0.29
C GLY A 67 -0.26 -2.54 -1.43
N LEU A 68 -1.53 -2.25 -1.12
CA LEU A 68 -2.57 -2.16 -2.13
C LEU A 68 -2.28 -1.02 -3.12
N GLY A 69 -1.84 0.13 -2.61
CA GLY A 69 -1.49 1.25 -3.47
C GLY A 69 -0.36 0.90 -4.44
N TRP A 70 0.61 0.16 -3.98
CA TRP A 70 1.68 -0.32 -4.85
C TRP A 70 1.13 -1.19 -5.98
N LEU A 71 0.27 -2.15 -5.64
CA LEU A 71 -0.33 -3.04 -6.63
C LEU A 71 -1.24 -2.29 -7.61
N LEU A 72 -1.96 -1.29 -7.13
CA LEU A 72 -2.79 -0.45 -7.99
C LEU A 72 -1.94 0.33 -9.00
N ARG A 73 -0.83 0.86 -8.55
CA ARG A 73 0.09 1.59 -9.42
C ARG A 73 0.66 0.68 -10.50
N GLU A 74 0.93 -0.56 -10.15
CA GLU A 74 1.48 -1.55 -11.09
C GLU A 74 0.40 -2.22 -11.94
N ASP A 75 -0.85 -1.83 -11.76
CA ASP A 75 -2.00 -2.41 -12.48
C ASP A 75 -2.11 -3.92 -12.32
N LYS A 76 -1.81 -4.39 -11.13
CA LYS A 76 -1.86 -5.84 -10.81
C LYS A 76 -3.18 -6.27 -10.21
N VAL A 77 -3.99 -5.32 -9.74
CA VAL A 77 -5.24 -5.63 -9.06
C VAL A 77 -6.37 -4.73 -9.58
N ALA A 78 -7.59 -5.23 -9.45
CA ALA A 78 -8.82 -4.46 -9.63
C ALA A 78 -9.51 -4.36 -8.28
N VAL A 79 -10.00 -3.18 -7.95
CA VAL A 79 -10.63 -2.91 -6.66
C VAL A 79 -12.07 -2.47 -6.89
N SER A 80 -12.97 -3.03 -6.11
CA SER A 80 -14.37 -2.63 -6.12
C SER A 80 -14.88 -2.57 -4.68
N GLU A 81 -16.08 -2.05 -4.51
CA GLU A 81 -16.73 -2.01 -3.21
C GLU A 81 -17.95 -2.91 -3.26
N VAL A 82 -18.04 -3.84 -2.31
CA VAL A 82 -19.14 -4.78 -2.19
C VAL A 82 -19.69 -4.66 -0.79
N GLU A 83 -20.93 -4.24 -0.68
CA GLU A 83 -21.62 -4.06 0.61
C GLU A 83 -20.84 -3.22 1.61
N GLY A 84 -20.23 -2.12 1.11
CA GLY A 84 -19.47 -1.20 1.95
C GLY A 84 -18.06 -1.67 2.28
N GLU A 85 -17.66 -2.81 1.74
CA GLU A 85 -16.34 -3.37 2.00
C GLU A 85 -15.50 -3.41 0.73
N ILE A 86 -14.21 -3.16 0.84
CA ILE A 86 -13.29 -3.19 -0.30
C ILE A 86 -13.07 -4.65 -0.71
N PHE A 87 -13.23 -4.92 -1.99
CA PHE A 87 -12.99 -6.22 -2.59
C PHE A 87 -11.90 -6.08 -3.64
N VAL A 88 -10.88 -6.93 -3.56
CA VAL A 88 -9.70 -6.87 -4.42
C VAL A 88 -9.51 -8.18 -5.14
N LYS A 89 -9.20 -8.11 -6.42
CA LYS A 89 -8.86 -9.30 -7.20
C LYS A 89 -7.67 -9.01 -8.10
N LEU A 90 -6.94 -10.04 -8.45
CA LEU A 90 -5.85 -9.92 -9.42
C LEU A 90 -6.42 -9.70 -10.82
N VAL A 91 -5.71 -8.90 -11.58
CA VAL A 91 -6.06 -8.64 -12.99
C VAL A 91 -5.46 -9.72 -13.88
#